data_1985207d15765b32d5d6cb6693a2f8e9
#
_entry.id   1985207d15765b32d5d6cb6693a2f8e9
#
_cell.length_a   1.000
_cell.length_b   1.000
_cell.length_c   1.000
_cell.angle_alpha   90.00
_cell.angle_beta   90.00
_cell.angle_gamma   90.00
#
_symmetry.space_group_name_H-M   'P 1'
#
loop_
_entity.id
_entity.type
_entity.pdbx_description
1 polymer ?
#
loop_
_entity_poly.entity_id
_entity_poly.type
_entity_poly.pdbx_seq_one_letter_code
_entity_poly.pdbx_strand_id
1 'polypeptide(L)'
;MNRGLLDPKIDFVFKKIFGSEKHPRVLISFLNAILKPINPISNVEIRNSDLEKEFLDDKFSRLDIKARTNKNEIINIEIQLKIPFGHLVNDIPSLPFKEHPLLKNEYNMIKRSLYYWSKMYEEQLNEGDDYSKLERTICINILNFKYLDNNRFHNGYRLKEIETNEELTNIQEIHFIEIPKLSEDSDEKDMLVAWMEFLKNPESEKVRSLELTISEIREAKDELIRISNDKEQRLLYEMRSKTLKDKNSALNEAERKGIEKGIEKVAKNLLDMGIPINEIILATGLSENEILNIKNNI
;
A
#
# COMPACT_ATOMS: atom_id res chain seq x y z
N MET A 1 8.10 -28.02 -14.72
CA MET A 1 6.88 -27.44 -14.15
C MET A 1 6.89 -25.96 -14.48
N ASN A 2 5.88 -25.50 -15.22
CA ASN A 2 5.76 -24.08 -15.56
C ASN A 2 5.37 -23.34 -14.26
N ARG A 3 6.35 -22.73 -13.58
CA ARG A 3 6.08 -21.90 -12.41
C ARG A 3 5.57 -20.56 -12.94
N GLY A 4 4.37 -20.13 -12.56
CA GLY A 4 3.77 -18.85 -12.96
C GLY A 4 4.67 -17.62 -12.75
N LEU A 5 4.26 -16.47 -13.25
CA LEU A 5 4.97 -15.21 -13.07
C LEU A 5 5.05 -14.80 -11.60
N LEU A 6 6.10 -14.04 -11.25
CA LEU A 6 6.19 -13.41 -9.93
C LEU A 6 5.09 -12.35 -9.79
N ASP A 7 4.62 -12.11 -8.56
CA ASP A 7 3.65 -11.04 -8.31
C ASP A 7 4.35 -9.67 -8.41
N PRO A 8 3.97 -8.81 -9.38
CA PRO A 8 4.59 -7.49 -9.57
C PRO A 8 4.34 -6.51 -8.42
N LYS A 9 3.44 -6.84 -7.49
CA LYS A 9 3.18 -6.03 -6.29
C LYS A 9 4.20 -6.26 -5.17
N ILE A 10 5.00 -7.31 -5.22
CA ILE A 10 6.09 -7.51 -4.27
C ILE A 10 7.16 -6.44 -4.51
N ASP A 11 7.59 -5.76 -3.46
CA ASP A 11 8.45 -4.58 -3.44
C ASP A 11 9.65 -4.66 -4.40
N PHE A 12 10.47 -5.72 -4.29
CA PHE A 12 11.63 -5.86 -5.15
C PHE A 12 11.27 -6.19 -6.61
N VAL A 13 10.16 -6.90 -6.86
CA VAL A 13 9.66 -7.18 -8.22
C VAL A 13 9.20 -5.87 -8.87
N PHE A 14 8.41 -5.08 -8.13
CA PHE A 14 7.98 -3.76 -8.54
C PHE A 14 9.19 -2.87 -8.90
N LYS A 15 10.17 -2.81 -7.99
CA LYS A 15 11.41 -2.03 -8.20
C LYS A 15 12.21 -2.49 -9.42
N LYS A 16 12.25 -3.80 -9.70
CA LYS A 16 12.92 -4.34 -10.89
C LYS A 16 12.26 -3.93 -12.18
N ILE A 17 10.93 -3.85 -12.22
CA ILE A 17 10.15 -3.49 -13.41
C ILE A 17 10.14 -1.98 -13.61
N PHE A 18 9.71 -1.21 -12.61
CA PHE A 18 9.48 0.23 -12.72
C PHE A 18 10.70 1.08 -12.36
N GLY A 19 11.62 0.57 -11.56
CA GLY A 19 12.86 1.22 -11.14
C GLY A 19 14.09 0.80 -11.97
N SER A 20 13.90 0.26 -13.16
CA SER A 20 14.99 -0.19 -14.03
C SER A 20 15.54 0.96 -14.89
N GLU A 21 16.82 1.28 -14.74
CA GLU A 21 17.51 2.24 -15.62
C GLU A 21 17.60 1.75 -17.07
N LYS A 22 17.43 0.45 -17.31
CA LYS A 22 17.43 -0.15 -18.66
C LYS A 22 16.12 0.13 -19.40
N HIS A 23 15.03 0.31 -18.66
CA HIS A 23 13.68 0.46 -19.18
C HIS A 23 12.98 1.72 -18.65
N PRO A 24 13.58 2.94 -18.77
CA PRO A 24 13.01 4.15 -18.20
C PRO A 24 11.64 4.52 -18.78
N ARG A 25 11.32 4.05 -19.99
CA ARG A 25 10.02 4.28 -20.66
C ARG A 25 8.85 3.68 -19.86
N VAL A 26 9.07 2.57 -19.18
CA VAL A 26 8.07 1.93 -18.31
C VAL A 26 7.68 2.88 -17.17
N LEU A 27 8.68 3.43 -16.48
CA LEU A 27 8.44 4.40 -15.40
C LEU A 27 7.85 5.71 -15.93
N ILE A 28 8.33 6.23 -17.05
CA ILE A 28 7.83 7.46 -17.67
C ILE A 28 6.34 7.31 -18.03
N SER A 29 5.96 6.20 -18.68
CA SER A 29 4.58 5.91 -19.04
C SER A 29 3.69 5.81 -17.79
N PHE A 30 4.17 5.11 -16.78
CA PHE A 30 3.47 4.96 -15.51
C PHE A 30 3.22 6.29 -14.80
N LEU A 31 4.25 7.13 -14.70
CA LEU A 31 4.14 8.46 -14.09
C LEU A 31 3.20 9.39 -14.88
N ASN A 32 3.30 9.40 -16.20
CA ASN A 32 2.41 10.20 -17.06
C ASN A 32 0.94 9.75 -16.90
N ALA A 33 0.70 8.45 -16.75
CA ALA A 33 -0.64 7.92 -16.53
C ALA A 33 -1.25 8.36 -15.19
N ILE A 34 -0.43 8.44 -14.14
CA ILE A 34 -0.88 8.87 -12.81
C ILE A 34 -1.08 10.37 -12.73
N LEU A 35 -0.06 11.13 -13.15
CA LEU A 35 0.02 12.57 -12.89
C LEU A 35 -0.73 13.40 -13.95
N LYS A 36 -0.91 12.85 -15.17
CA LYS A 36 -1.56 13.50 -16.32
C LYS A 36 -1.09 14.95 -16.49
N PRO A 37 0.25 15.20 -16.53
CA PRO A 37 0.78 16.55 -16.59
C PRO A 37 0.48 17.19 -17.94
N ILE A 38 0.28 18.54 -17.98
CA ILE A 38 0.05 19.30 -19.23
C ILE A 38 1.20 19.03 -20.24
N ASN A 39 2.43 19.07 -19.76
CA ASN A 39 3.61 18.68 -20.56
C ASN A 39 4.09 17.32 -20.05
N PRO A 40 4.03 16.27 -20.84
CA PRO A 40 4.44 14.94 -20.42
C PRO A 40 5.87 14.88 -19.89
N ILE A 41 6.10 14.02 -18.91
CA ILE A 41 7.43 13.65 -18.45
C ILE A 41 8.10 12.91 -19.62
N SER A 42 9.27 13.39 -20.04
CA SER A 42 10.02 12.82 -21.16
C SER A 42 11.30 12.10 -20.72
N ASN A 43 11.77 12.39 -19.52
CA ASN A 43 12.95 11.74 -18.94
C ASN A 43 12.82 11.63 -17.43
N VAL A 44 13.40 10.57 -16.87
CA VAL A 44 13.50 10.33 -15.42
C VAL A 44 14.90 9.86 -15.08
N GLU A 45 15.46 10.40 -14.03
CA GLU A 45 16.65 9.92 -13.35
C GLU A 45 16.20 9.09 -12.15
N ILE A 46 16.45 7.79 -12.14
CA ILE A 46 16.15 6.92 -11.02
C ILE A 46 17.25 7.08 -9.98
N ARG A 47 16.92 7.53 -8.80
CA ARG A 47 17.83 7.72 -7.68
C ARG A 47 17.75 6.54 -6.74
N ASN A 48 18.89 6.20 -6.11
CA ASN A 48 18.90 5.19 -5.08
C ASN A 48 17.91 5.57 -3.98
N SER A 49 17.01 4.64 -3.67
CA SER A 49 15.98 4.81 -2.63
C SER A 49 16.52 4.67 -1.20
N ASP A 50 17.82 4.48 -1.04
CA ASP A 50 18.48 4.53 0.26
C ASP A 50 18.63 6.01 0.63
N LEU A 51 17.68 6.52 1.42
CA LEU A 51 17.92 7.72 2.21
C LEU A 51 19.18 7.44 2.99
N GLU A 52 20.20 8.33 2.90
CA GLU A 52 21.49 8.12 3.53
C GLU A 52 21.28 7.73 5.00
N LYS A 53 21.91 6.63 5.40
CA LYS A 53 21.81 6.06 6.74
C LYS A 53 22.57 6.94 7.71
N GLU A 54 21.98 8.03 8.15
CA GLU A 54 22.56 8.80 9.27
C GLU A 54 22.39 8.08 10.61
N PHE A 55 21.41 7.18 10.76
CA PHE A 55 21.21 6.41 12.00
C PHE A 55 20.80 4.97 11.72
N LEU A 56 21.57 4.01 12.26
CA LEU A 56 21.38 2.55 12.11
C LEU A 56 20.07 2.02 12.71
N ASP A 57 19.34 2.79 13.50
CA ASP A 57 18.10 2.42 14.20
C ASP A 57 16.83 3.09 13.66
N ASP A 58 16.94 3.87 12.59
CA ASP A 58 15.77 4.58 12.08
C ASP A 58 14.87 3.63 11.27
N LYS A 59 13.55 3.69 11.53
CA LYS A 59 12.46 2.99 10.83
C LYS A 59 12.35 3.38 9.35
N PHE A 60 13.43 3.86 8.74
CA PHE A 60 13.48 4.22 7.34
C PHE A 60 13.38 2.97 6.49
N SER A 61 12.16 2.64 6.14
CA SER A 61 11.93 1.73 5.03
C SER A 61 12.55 2.35 3.79
N ARG A 62 13.34 1.57 3.07
CA ARG A 62 13.81 1.94 1.74
C ARG A 62 12.58 2.29 0.91
N LEU A 63 12.54 3.49 0.36
CA LEU A 63 11.54 3.87 -0.62
C LEU A 63 11.62 2.91 -1.80
N ASP A 64 10.49 2.48 -2.35
CA ASP A 64 10.51 1.51 -3.43
C ASP A 64 11.17 2.10 -4.69
N ILE A 65 10.76 3.31 -5.11
CA ILE A 65 11.38 4.04 -6.23
C ILE A 65 11.42 5.53 -5.92
N LYS A 66 12.61 6.14 -5.99
CA LYS A 66 12.80 7.60 -5.99
C LYS A 66 13.28 8.03 -7.37
N ALA A 67 12.62 9.00 -7.97
CA ALA A 67 12.96 9.49 -9.31
C ALA A 67 12.97 11.03 -9.35
N ARG A 68 13.76 11.58 -10.28
CA ARG A 68 13.75 13.00 -10.62
C ARG A 68 13.35 13.15 -12.07
N THR A 69 12.37 14.01 -12.34
CA THR A 69 11.90 14.26 -13.71
C THR A 69 12.80 15.26 -14.46
N ASN A 70 12.58 15.39 -15.77
CA ASN A 70 13.21 16.44 -16.58
C ASN A 70 12.84 17.87 -16.17
N LYS A 71 11.89 18.05 -15.24
CA LYS A 71 11.50 19.33 -14.64
C LYS A 71 12.02 19.48 -13.21
N ASN A 72 12.98 18.65 -12.83
CA ASN A 72 13.55 18.57 -11.49
C ASN A 72 12.57 18.12 -10.38
N GLU A 73 11.32 17.77 -10.71
CA GLU A 73 10.35 17.29 -9.72
C GLU A 73 10.87 16.00 -9.06
N ILE A 74 10.73 15.88 -7.76
CA ILE A 74 11.11 14.70 -6.99
C ILE A 74 9.90 13.83 -6.76
N ILE A 75 9.96 12.58 -7.19
CA ILE A 75 8.86 11.63 -7.09
C ILE A 75 9.29 10.42 -6.27
N ASN A 76 8.47 10.05 -5.29
CA ASN A 76 8.54 8.79 -4.59
C ASN A 76 7.34 7.92 -4.95
N ILE A 77 7.58 6.65 -5.25
CA ILE A 77 6.53 5.67 -5.48
C ILE A 77 6.73 4.54 -4.46
N GLU A 78 5.68 4.24 -3.73
CA GLU A 78 5.62 3.11 -2.79
C GLU A 78 4.51 2.16 -3.17
N ILE A 79 4.78 0.86 -3.10
CA ILE A 79 3.77 -0.16 -3.22
C ILE A 79 3.60 -0.88 -1.88
N GLN A 80 2.37 -0.91 -1.38
CA GLN A 80 2.06 -1.48 -0.08
C GLN A 80 1.09 -2.64 -0.21
N LEU A 81 1.52 -3.79 0.25
CA LEU A 81 0.70 -5.00 0.29
C LEU A 81 0.06 -5.15 1.66
N LYS A 82 -1.27 -5.27 1.66
CA LYS A 82 -2.00 -5.91 2.75
C LYS A 82 -2.33 -7.32 2.28
N ILE A 83 -1.86 -8.32 3.00
CA ILE A 83 -2.30 -9.68 2.76
C ILE A 83 -3.68 -9.81 3.44
N PRO A 84 -4.72 -10.29 2.76
CA PRO A 84 -6.06 -10.39 3.33
C PRO A 84 -6.01 -11.15 4.64
N PHE A 85 -6.64 -10.60 5.70
CA PHE A 85 -6.98 -11.36 6.89
C PHE A 85 -7.79 -12.59 6.44
N GLY A 86 -7.39 -13.78 6.87
CA GLY A 86 -8.16 -14.99 6.61
C GLY A 86 -9.58 -14.81 7.17
N HIS A 87 -10.55 -15.50 6.58
CA HIS A 87 -12.01 -15.42 6.77
C HIS A 87 -12.52 -15.64 8.22
N LEU A 88 -11.71 -15.48 9.24
CA LEU A 88 -12.09 -15.72 10.66
C LEU A 88 -13.15 -14.76 11.20
N VAL A 89 -13.39 -13.62 10.51
CA VAL A 89 -14.44 -12.66 10.96
C VAL A 89 -15.84 -13.07 10.52
N ASN A 90 -15.97 -14.00 9.56
CA ASN A 90 -17.29 -14.46 9.09
C ASN A 90 -17.94 -15.51 10.01
N ASP A 91 -17.17 -16.13 10.91
CA ASP A 91 -17.64 -17.22 11.78
C ASP A 91 -18.03 -16.74 13.21
N ILE A 92 -17.89 -15.44 13.50
CA ILE A 92 -18.39 -14.86 14.76
C ILE A 92 -19.78 -14.28 14.50
N PRO A 93 -20.87 -14.94 14.98
CA PRO A 93 -22.20 -14.43 14.76
C PRO A 93 -22.36 -13.08 15.46
N SER A 94 -22.69 -12.05 14.69
CA SER A 94 -23.35 -10.82 15.16
C SER A 94 -22.59 -9.89 16.14
N LEU A 95 -21.28 -9.75 16.05
CA LEU A 95 -20.66 -8.57 16.62
C LEU A 95 -20.94 -7.36 15.72
N PRO A 96 -21.43 -6.22 16.24
CA PRO A 96 -21.76 -5.03 15.44
C PRO A 96 -20.54 -4.28 14.91
N PHE A 97 -19.35 -4.88 14.96
CA PHE A 97 -18.07 -4.30 14.58
C PHE A 97 -17.64 -4.70 13.16
N LYS A 98 -18.54 -4.57 12.18
CA LYS A 98 -18.19 -4.80 10.76
C LYS A 98 -17.08 -3.87 10.22
N GLU A 99 -16.81 -2.76 10.91
CA GLU A 99 -15.77 -1.80 10.53
C GLU A 99 -15.12 -1.20 11.78
N HIS A 100 -14.10 -1.85 12.32
CA HIS A 100 -13.36 -1.26 13.43
C HIS A 100 -12.50 -0.11 12.93
N PRO A 101 -12.67 1.14 13.46
CA PRO A 101 -11.86 2.30 13.02
C PRO A 101 -10.35 2.11 13.19
N LEU A 102 -9.94 1.20 14.11
CA LEU A 102 -8.53 0.86 14.35
C LEU A 102 -7.88 0.09 13.19
N LEU A 103 -8.65 -0.66 12.38
CA LEU A 103 -8.12 -1.39 11.21
C LEU A 103 -7.79 -0.46 10.04
N LYS A 104 -8.48 0.70 9.91
CA LYS A 104 -8.19 1.72 8.89
C LYS A 104 -6.84 2.40 9.10
N ASN A 105 -6.30 2.39 10.33
CA ASN A 105 -5.07 3.09 10.68
C ASN A 105 -3.82 2.20 10.75
N GLU A 106 -3.93 0.94 10.38
CA GLU A 106 -2.88 -0.07 10.58
C GLU A 106 -1.54 0.31 9.95
N TYR A 107 -1.57 1.09 8.85
CA TYR A 107 -0.35 1.53 8.17
C TYR A 107 -0.10 3.03 8.25
N ASN A 108 -1.03 3.78 8.85
CA ASN A 108 -0.92 5.25 8.99
C ASN A 108 -0.41 5.94 7.69
N MET A 109 -0.92 5.47 6.54
CA MET A 109 -0.39 5.82 5.22
C MET A 109 -0.34 7.32 4.96
N ILE A 110 -1.35 8.08 5.46
CA ILE A 110 -1.37 9.54 5.30
C ILE A 110 -0.17 10.16 6.03
N LYS A 111 0.03 9.83 7.31
CA LYS A 111 1.15 10.39 8.10
C LYS A 111 2.50 9.93 7.55
N ARG A 112 2.58 8.68 7.10
CA ARG A 112 3.78 8.13 6.47
C ARG A 112 4.13 8.87 5.17
N SER A 113 3.14 9.10 4.30
CA SER A 113 3.33 9.85 3.05
C SER A 113 3.76 11.29 3.30
N LEU A 114 3.14 11.96 4.28
CA LEU A 114 3.53 13.31 4.69
C LEU A 114 4.96 13.35 5.25
N TYR A 115 5.35 12.35 6.05
CA TYR A 115 6.70 12.25 6.59
C TYR A 115 7.74 12.07 5.49
N TYR A 116 7.52 11.15 4.53
CA TYR A 116 8.46 10.95 3.42
C TYR A 116 8.48 12.16 2.49
N TRP A 117 7.33 12.77 2.24
CA TRP A 117 7.27 14.00 1.47
C TRP A 117 8.12 15.09 2.12
N SER A 118 7.95 15.34 3.43
CA SER A 118 8.69 16.39 4.14
C SER A 118 10.20 16.13 4.14
N LYS A 119 10.63 14.89 4.28
CA LYS A 119 12.04 14.50 4.18
C LYS A 119 12.62 14.78 2.79
N MET A 120 11.94 14.35 1.73
CA MET A 120 12.38 14.60 0.36
C MET A 120 12.35 16.08 -0.02
N TYR A 121 11.47 16.85 0.59
CA TYR A 121 11.37 18.29 0.38
C TYR A 121 12.51 19.03 1.09
N GLU A 122 12.78 18.70 2.34
CA GLU A 122 13.85 19.27 3.14
C GLU A 122 15.25 18.94 2.59
N GLU A 123 15.48 17.68 2.14
CA GLU A 123 16.75 17.23 1.55
C GLU A 123 17.20 18.00 0.29
N GLN A 124 16.32 18.82 -0.29
CA GLN A 124 16.66 19.60 -1.50
C GLN A 124 17.55 20.81 -1.21
N LEU A 125 17.60 21.26 0.04
CA LEU A 125 18.37 22.43 0.45
C LEU A 125 19.52 22.06 1.38
N ASN A 126 20.64 22.75 1.22
CA ASN A 126 21.70 22.79 2.20
C ASN A 126 21.62 24.10 3.01
N GLU A 127 22.35 24.18 4.10
CA GLU A 127 22.45 25.39 4.90
C GLU A 127 22.92 26.58 4.04
N GLY A 128 22.12 27.66 4.05
CA GLY A 128 22.40 28.87 3.28
C GLY A 128 21.86 28.87 1.82
N ASP A 129 21.21 27.79 1.39
CA ASP A 129 20.54 27.75 0.09
C ASP A 129 19.28 28.62 0.05
N ASP A 130 18.96 29.13 -1.14
CA ASP A 130 17.72 29.89 -1.38
C ASP A 130 16.52 28.96 -1.55
N TYR A 131 15.38 29.32 -0.96
CA TYR A 131 14.13 28.54 -1.06
C TYR A 131 13.60 28.39 -2.49
N SER A 132 14.01 29.24 -3.43
CA SER A 132 13.67 29.12 -4.85
C SER A 132 14.20 27.85 -5.52
N LYS A 133 15.14 27.14 -4.89
CA LYS A 133 15.66 25.84 -5.33
C LYS A 133 14.73 24.67 -5.02
N LEU A 134 13.73 24.90 -4.14
CA LEU A 134 12.77 23.84 -3.79
C LEU A 134 11.85 23.51 -4.95
N GLU A 135 11.92 22.28 -5.38
CA GLU A 135 11.14 21.75 -6.48
C GLU A 135 9.94 20.94 -6.01
N ARG A 136 8.95 20.79 -6.88
CA ARG A 136 7.76 20.00 -6.62
C ARG A 136 8.12 18.58 -6.17
N THR A 137 7.48 18.15 -5.08
CA THR A 137 7.70 16.84 -4.49
C THR A 137 6.39 16.06 -4.47
N ILE A 138 6.41 14.85 -4.99
CA ILE A 138 5.23 14.01 -5.22
C ILE A 138 5.42 12.66 -4.54
N CYS A 139 4.43 12.25 -3.73
CA CYS A 139 4.35 10.90 -3.18
C CYS A 139 3.23 10.11 -3.84
N ILE A 140 3.52 8.95 -4.39
CA ILE A 140 2.56 8.04 -5.01
C ILE A 140 2.52 6.76 -4.18
N ASN A 141 1.34 6.44 -3.65
CA ASN A 141 1.12 5.24 -2.85
C ASN A 141 0.19 4.29 -3.61
N ILE A 142 0.68 3.11 -3.94
CA ILE A 142 -0.08 2.06 -4.61
C ILE A 142 -0.46 1.03 -3.55
N LEU A 143 -1.76 0.85 -3.34
CA LEU A 143 -2.30 0.01 -2.27
C LEU A 143 -3.06 -1.17 -2.86
N ASN A 144 -2.77 -2.40 -2.41
CA ASN A 144 -3.58 -3.56 -2.76
C ASN A 144 -4.77 -3.78 -1.81
N PHE A 145 -5.14 -2.76 -1.05
CA PHE A 145 -6.26 -2.77 -0.10
C PHE A 145 -7.03 -1.44 -0.17
N LYS A 146 -8.29 -1.46 0.32
CA LYS A 146 -9.12 -0.26 0.44
C LYS A 146 -8.68 0.52 1.68
N TYR A 147 -8.46 1.83 1.52
CA TYR A 147 -7.91 2.70 2.57
C TYR A 147 -8.76 3.99 2.79
N LEU A 148 -9.11 4.70 1.73
CA LEU A 148 -9.89 5.92 1.79
C LEU A 148 -11.41 5.63 1.76
N ASP A 149 -12.22 6.46 2.41
CA ASP A 149 -13.67 6.31 2.50
C ASP A 149 -14.40 6.87 1.27
N ASN A 150 -13.99 6.46 0.08
CA ASN A 150 -14.68 6.78 -1.18
C ASN A 150 -14.51 5.64 -2.17
N ASN A 151 -15.27 5.67 -3.28
CA ASN A 151 -15.26 4.61 -4.28
C ASN A 151 -14.24 4.83 -5.41
N ARG A 152 -13.46 5.92 -5.38
CA ARG A 152 -12.48 6.22 -6.43
C ARG A 152 -11.24 5.37 -6.20
N PHE A 153 -10.75 4.70 -7.24
CA PHE A 153 -9.52 3.93 -7.16
C PHE A 153 -8.26 4.81 -7.15
N HIS A 154 -8.34 6.04 -7.68
CA HIS A 154 -7.26 7.01 -7.69
C HIS A 154 -7.70 8.33 -7.08
N ASN A 155 -6.97 8.81 -6.09
CA ASN A 155 -7.19 10.06 -5.37
C ASN A 155 -5.88 10.84 -5.31
N GLY A 156 -5.88 12.08 -5.78
CA GLY A 156 -4.77 13.04 -5.68
C GLY A 156 -5.11 14.18 -4.72
N TYR A 157 -4.13 14.60 -3.93
CA TYR A 157 -4.27 15.64 -2.92
C TYR A 157 -3.18 16.70 -3.09
N ARG A 158 -3.57 17.97 -2.94
CA ARG A 158 -2.72 19.16 -2.91
C ARG A 158 -3.17 20.10 -1.78
N LEU A 159 -2.33 21.08 -1.47
CA LEU A 159 -2.70 22.12 -0.50
C LEU A 159 -3.75 23.05 -1.07
N LYS A 160 -4.83 23.26 -0.32
CA LYS A 160 -5.96 24.10 -0.70
C LYS A 160 -6.39 24.98 0.46
N GLU A 161 -6.94 26.15 0.11
CA GLU A 161 -7.64 27.00 1.05
C GLU A 161 -8.85 26.26 1.64
N ILE A 162 -9.10 26.45 2.94
CA ILE A 162 -10.04 25.60 3.71
C ILE A 162 -11.50 25.85 3.32
N GLU A 163 -11.87 27.10 3.01
CA GLU A 163 -13.24 27.47 2.74
C GLU A 163 -13.57 27.45 1.25
N THR A 164 -12.69 28.01 0.42
CA THR A 164 -12.92 28.19 -1.03
C THR A 164 -12.47 26.99 -1.86
N ASN A 165 -11.63 26.13 -1.30
CA ASN A 165 -10.94 25.05 -2.01
C ASN A 165 -10.00 25.51 -3.13
N GLU A 166 -9.62 26.80 -3.14
CA GLU A 166 -8.62 27.30 -4.07
C GLU A 166 -7.25 26.66 -3.83
N GLU A 167 -6.58 26.25 -4.90
CA GLU A 167 -5.27 25.61 -4.80
C GLU A 167 -4.21 26.64 -4.41
N LEU A 168 -3.57 26.47 -3.26
CA LEU A 168 -2.48 27.33 -2.79
C LEU A 168 -1.22 27.13 -3.62
N THR A 169 -0.87 25.86 -3.88
CA THR A 169 0.33 25.46 -4.60
C THR A 169 0.26 24.00 -5.03
N ASN A 170 0.99 23.66 -6.08
CA ASN A 170 1.20 22.30 -6.54
C ASN A 170 2.55 21.70 -6.10
N ILE A 171 3.31 22.42 -5.27
CA ILE A 171 4.62 21.95 -4.77
C ILE A 171 4.48 20.64 -4.01
N GLN A 172 3.41 20.47 -3.23
CA GLN A 172 3.07 19.23 -2.55
C GLN A 172 1.96 18.49 -3.30
N GLU A 173 2.22 17.23 -3.63
CA GLU A 173 1.20 16.36 -4.20
C GLU A 173 1.34 14.93 -3.64
N ILE A 174 0.19 14.35 -3.23
CA ILE A 174 0.15 12.99 -2.69
C ILE A 174 -0.96 12.22 -3.41
N HIS A 175 -0.62 11.05 -3.94
CA HIS A 175 -1.56 10.15 -4.60
C HIS A 175 -1.75 8.87 -3.80
N PHE A 176 -3.01 8.40 -3.74
CA PHE A 176 -3.38 7.07 -3.30
C PHE A 176 -4.10 6.36 -4.43
N ILE A 177 -3.56 5.20 -4.83
CA ILE A 177 -4.11 4.35 -5.88
C ILE A 177 -4.46 3.01 -5.23
N GLU A 178 -5.76 2.72 -5.14
CA GLU A 178 -6.29 1.57 -4.43
C GLU A 178 -6.74 0.51 -5.44
N ILE A 179 -5.86 -0.43 -5.77
CA ILE A 179 -6.11 -1.47 -6.79
C ILE A 179 -7.46 -2.20 -6.60
N PRO A 180 -7.90 -2.56 -5.36
CA PRO A 180 -9.18 -3.25 -5.17
C PRO A 180 -10.44 -2.42 -5.48
N LYS A 181 -10.29 -1.11 -5.71
CA LYS A 181 -11.40 -0.22 -6.13
C LYS A 181 -11.48 -0.06 -7.65
N LEU A 182 -10.55 -0.65 -8.41
CA LEU A 182 -10.61 -0.64 -9.86
C LEU A 182 -11.83 -1.44 -10.31
N SER A 183 -12.75 -0.77 -11.01
CA SER A 183 -13.94 -1.41 -11.57
C SER A 183 -13.59 -2.28 -12.78
N GLU A 184 -14.32 -3.36 -12.99
CA GLU A 184 -14.20 -4.18 -14.20
C GLU A 184 -14.61 -3.41 -15.46
N ASP A 185 -15.51 -2.43 -15.32
CA ASP A 185 -16.00 -1.56 -16.40
C ASP A 185 -15.09 -0.34 -16.63
N SER A 186 -13.90 -0.27 -16.00
CA SER A 186 -12.98 0.84 -16.20
C SER A 186 -12.50 0.92 -17.66
N ASP A 187 -12.36 2.15 -18.18
CA ASP A 187 -11.95 2.37 -19.56
C ASP A 187 -10.53 1.84 -19.82
N GLU A 188 -10.44 0.81 -20.64
CA GLU A 188 -9.18 0.15 -21.01
C GLU A 188 -8.23 1.07 -21.81
N LYS A 189 -8.74 2.17 -22.37
CA LYS A 189 -7.91 3.17 -23.05
C LYS A 189 -7.20 4.10 -22.07
N ASP A 190 -7.62 4.15 -20.82
CA ASP A 190 -6.88 4.90 -19.78
C ASP A 190 -5.62 4.13 -19.39
N MET A 191 -4.47 4.73 -19.67
CA MET A 191 -3.17 4.13 -19.36
C MET A 191 -2.99 3.79 -17.87
N LEU A 192 -3.62 4.53 -16.95
CA LEU A 192 -3.57 4.21 -15.54
C LEU A 192 -4.33 2.92 -15.25
N VAL A 193 -5.48 2.72 -15.89
CA VAL A 193 -6.25 1.46 -15.81
C VAL A 193 -5.40 0.31 -16.34
N ALA A 194 -4.74 0.48 -17.48
CA ALA A 194 -3.85 -0.54 -18.06
C ALA A 194 -2.74 -0.95 -17.10
N TRP A 195 -2.08 0.01 -16.45
CA TRP A 195 -1.06 -0.25 -15.45
C TRP A 195 -1.61 -0.94 -14.19
N MET A 196 -2.80 -0.56 -13.74
CA MET A 196 -3.42 -1.19 -12.57
C MET A 196 -3.85 -2.63 -12.88
N GLU A 197 -4.35 -2.92 -14.08
CA GLU A 197 -4.66 -4.28 -14.52
C GLU A 197 -3.39 -5.14 -14.58
N PHE A 198 -2.29 -4.59 -15.11
CA PHE A 198 -0.98 -5.26 -15.10
C PHE A 198 -0.52 -5.61 -13.67
N LEU A 199 -0.63 -4.67 -12.72
CA LEU A 199 -0.28 -4.93 -11.33
C LEU A 199 -1.24 -5.91 -10.65
N LYS A 200 -2.54 -5.86 -10.99
CA LYS A 200 -3.57 -6.74 -10.42
C LYS A 200 -3.36 -8.18 -10.81
N ASN A 201 -3.21 -8.44 -12.11
CA ASN A 201 -2.98 -9.79 -12.67
C ASN A 201 -2.29 -9.73 -14.03
N PRO A 202 -0.95 -9.84 -14.09
CA PRO A 202 -0.19 -9.74 -15.34
C PRO A 202 -0.44 -10.88 -16.34
N GLU A 203 -1.08 -11.99 -15.91
CA GLU A 203 -1.42 -13.14 -16.76
C GLU A 203 -2.87 -13.12 -17.27
N SER A 204 -3.66 -12.08 -16.96
CA SER A 204 -5.05 -11.95 -17.40
C SER A 204 -5.17 -11.77 -18.92
N GLU A 205 -6.31 -12.18 -19.47
CA GLU A 205 -6.66 -11.95 -20.90
C GLU A 205 -6.61 -10.45 -21.25
N LYS A 206 -7.05 -9.60 -20.32
CA LYS A 206 -7.04 -8.15 -20.45
C LYS A 206 -5.61 -7.62 -20.66
N VAL A 207 -4.66 -8.05 -19.83
CA VAL A 207 -3.25 -7.67 -19.97
C VAL A 207 -2.64 -8.23 -21.24
N ARG A 208 -3.02 -9.45 -21.68
CA ARG A 208 -2.59 -10.01 -22.97
C ARG A 208 -3.04 -9.16 -24.16
N SER A 209 -4.23 -8.59 -24.11
CA SER A 209 -4.70 -7.66 -25.15
C SER A 209 -3.96 -6.33 -25.10
N LEU A 210 -3.69 -5.80 -23.91
CA LEU A 210 -2.97 -4.54 -23.72
C LEU A 210 -1.51 -4.63 -24.21
N GLU A 211 -0.80 -5.72 -23.96
CA GLU A 211 0.59 -5.90 -24.42
C GLU A 211 0.75 -5.93 -25.93
N LEU A 212 -0.31 -6.25 -26.69
CA LEU A 212 -0.29 -6.21 -28.14
C LEU A 212 -0.28 -4.78 -28.69
N THR A 213 -0.87 -3.83 -27.95
CA THR A 213 -1.09 -2.45 -28.41
C THR A 213 -0.23 -1.42 -27.68
N ILE A 214 0.21 -1.71 -26.45
CA ILE A 214 0.96 -0.79 -25.60
C ILE A 214 2.36 -1.34 -25.37
N SER A 215 3.34 -0.70 -26.00
CA SER A 215 4.75 -1.15 -25.98
C SER A 215 5.34 -1.19 -24.57
N GLU A 216 4.96 -0.25 -23.70
CA GLU A 216 5.48 -0.13 -22.34
C GLU A 216 4.91 -1.25 -21.41
N ILE A 217 3.67 -1.68 -21.60
CA ILE A 217 3.09 -2.84 -20.91
C ILE A 217 3.82 -4.12 -21.36
N ARG A 218 4.09 -4.26 -22.66
CA ARG A 218 4.89 -5.38 -23.18
C ARG A 218 6.28 -5.41 -22.58
N GLU A 219 6.99 -4.29 -22.57
CA GLU A 219 8.33 -4.17 -22.01
C GLU A 219 8.36 -4.53 -20.52
N ALA A 220 7.37 -4.06 -19.74
CA ALA A 220 7.20 -4.41 -18.33
C ALA A 220 6.95 -5.91 -18.14
N LYS A 221 6.13 -6.51 -19.01
CA LYS A 221 5.82 -7.94 -18.95
C LYS A 221 7.01 -8.81 -19.35
N ASP A 222 7.77 -8.41 -20.36
CA ASP A 222 8.99 -9.11 -20.79
C ASP A 222 10.01 -9.11 -19.65
N GLU A 223 10.18 -7.98 -18.96
CA GLU A 223 11.05 -7.92 -17.78
C GLU A 223 10.51 -8.80 -16.63
N LEU A 224 9.19 -8.80 -16.37
CA LEU A 224 8.58 -9.70 -15.38
C LEU A 224 8.81 -11.17 -15.71
N ILE A 225 8.69 -11.57 -16.98
CA ILE A 225 8.98 -12.93 -17.46
C ILE A 225 10.46 -13.25 -17.25
N ARG A 226 11.35 -12.34 -17.59
CA ARG A 226 12.79 -12.51 -17.43
C ARG A 226 13.17 -12.77 -15.97
N ILE A 227 12.72 -11.92 -15.05
CA ILE A 227 13.01 -12.08 -13.60
C ILE A 227 12.30 -13.30 -13.01
N SER A 228 11.13 -13.70 -13.55
CA SER A 228 10.41 -14.89 -13.10
C SER A 228 11.13 -16.19 -13.47
N ASN A 229 11.93 -16.17 -14.54
CA ASN A 229 12.73 -17.32 -14.99
C ASN A 229 14.12 -17.35 -14.35
N ASP A 230 14.55 -16.27 -13.70
CA ASP A 230 15.83 -16.19 -13.00
C ASP A 230 15.74 -16.94 -11.66
N LYS A 231 16.67 -17.86 -11.41
CA LYS A 231 16.67 -18.71 -10.22
C LYS A 231 16.92 -17.93 -8.93
N GLU A 232 17.79 -16.94 -8.96
CA GLU A 232 18.15 -16.12 -7.79
C GLU A 232 16.98 -15.20 -7.44
N GLN A 233 16.36 -14.55 -8.44
CA GLN A 233 15.19 -13.70 -8.23
C GLN A 233 14.01 -14.51 -7.69
N ARG A 234 13.81 -15.72 -8.18
CA ARG A 234 12.75 -16.61 -7.65
C ARG A 234 13.00 -17.03 -6.21
N LEU A 235 14.24 -17.36 -5.86
CA LEU A 235 14.58 -17.67 -4.48
C LEU A 235 14.33 -16.47 -3.55
N LEU A 236 14.75 -15.27 -3.98
CA LEU A 236 14.47 -14.03 -3.25
C LEU A 236 12.98 -13.79 -3.07
N TYR A 237 12.18 -14.03 -4.12
CA TYR A 237 10.73 -13.93 -4.07
C TYR A 237 10.11 -14.90 -3.06
N GLU A 238 10.54 -16.17 -3.06
CA GLU A 238 10.06 -17.19 -2.12
C GLU A 238 10.38 -16.79 -0.68
N MET A 239 11.59 -16.28 -0.42
CA MET A 239 11.98 -15.77 0.89
C MET A 239 11.15 -14.57 1.34
N ARG A 240 10.95 -13.58 0.45
CA ARG A 240 10.11 -12.39 0.74
C ARG A 240 8.66 -12.76 0.96
N SER A 241 8.09 -13.61 0.11
CA SER A 241 6.72 -14.09 0.24
C SER A 241 6.50 -14.86 1.54
N LYS A 242 7.47 -15.68 1.95
CA LYS A 242 7.44 -16.37 3.24
C LYS A 242 7.45 -15.37 4.40
N THR A 243 8.37 -14.41 4.41
CA THR A 243 8.48 -13.39 5.45
C THR A 243 7.16 -12.59 5.58
N LEU A 244 6.53 -12.23 4.45
CA LEU A 244 5.24 -11.54 4.45
C LEU A 244 4.12 -12.41 5.05
N LYS A 245 4.07 -13.69 4.69
CA LYS A 245 3.09 -14.65 5.24
C LYS A 245 3.29 -14.85 6.75
N ASP A 246 4.53 -15.03 7.19
CA ASP A 246 4.87 -15.22 8.61
C ASP A 246 4.52 -13.98 9.43
N LYS A 247 4.82 -12.77 8.93
CA LYS A 247 4.43 -11.52 9.56
C LYS A 247 2.92 -11.40 9.69
N ASN A 248 2.17 -11.75 8.66
CA ASN A 248 0.72 -11.72 8.70
C ASN A 248 0.14 -12.72 9.68
N SER A 249 0.65 -13.97 9.68
CA SER A 249 0.23 -14.96 10.67
C SER A 249 0.44 -14.45 12.08
N ALA A 250 1.58 -13.81 12.35
CA ALA A 250 1.88 -13.23 13.66
C ALA A 250 0.92 -12.08 14.02
N LEU A 251 0.58 -11.20 13.07
CA LEU A 251 -0.36 -10.11 13.28
C LEU A 251 -1.79 -10.63 13.53
N ASN A 252 -2.25 -11.59 12.72
CA ASN A 252 -3.57 -12.21 12.89
C ASN A 252 -3.69 -12.90 14.26
N GLU A 253 -2.64 -13.60 14.68
CA GLU A 253 -2.60 -14.25 15.99
C GLU A 253 -2.59 -13.23 17.14
N ALA A 254 -1.85 -12.13 17.00
CA ALA A 254 -1.84 -11.06 18.00
C ALA A 254 -3.22 -10.38 18.10
N GLU A 255 -3.91 -10.15 16.99
CA GLU A 255 -5.26 -9.59 16.95
C GLU A 255 -6.26 -10.54 17.61
N ARG A 256 -6.26 -11.84 17.22
CA ARG A 256 -7.11 -12.86 17.81
C ARG A 256 -6.97 -12.89 19.33
N LYS A 257 -5.72 -12.96 19.81
CA LYS A 257 -5.44 -12.91 21.26
C LYS A 257 -5.87 -11.60 21.92
N GLY A 258 -5.78 -10.48 21.21
CA GLY A 258 -6.25 -9.18 21.69
C GLY A 258 -7.77 -9.16 21.88
N ILE A 259 -8.51 -9.66 20.89
CA ILE A 259 -9.97 -9.78 20.93
C ILE A 259 -10.40 -10.72 22.09
N GLU A 260 -9.81 -11.91 22.18
CA GLU A 260 -10.08 -12.88 23.24
C GLU A 260 -9.89 -12.27 24.62
N LYS A 261 -8.75 -11.61 24.87
CA LYS A 261 -8.48 -10.91 26.12
C LYS A 261 -9.45 -9.76 26.40
N GLY A 262 -9.86 -9.04 25.34
CA GLY A 262 -10.86 -7.98 25.44
C GLY A 262 -12.21 -8.51 25.89
N ILE A 263 -12.69 -9.58 25.25
CA ILE A 263 -13.97 -10.25 25.59
C ILE A 263 -13.90 -10.82 27.02
N GLU A 264 -12.81 -11.48 27.38
CA GLU A 264 -12.59 -12.01 28.74
C GLU A 264 -12.66 -10.90 29.78
N LYS A 265 -12.01 -9.75 29.53
CA LYS A 265 -12.07 -8.59 30.42
C LYS A 265 -13.49 -8.02 30.56
N VAL A 266 -14.25 -7.96 29.46
CA VAL A 266 -15.66 -7.53 29.50
C VAL A 266 -16.49 -8.50 30.31
N ALA A 267 -16.37 -9.82 30.08
CA ALA A 267 -17.07 -10.85 30.82
C ALA A 267 -16.77 -10.76 32.33
N LYS A 268 -15.50 -10.56 32.70
CA LYS A 268 -15.09 -10.34 34.09
C LYS A 268 -15.77 -9.12 34.71
N ASN A 269 -15.74 -7.98 34.05
CA ASN A 269 -16.38 -6.76 34.53
C ASN A 269 -17.90 -6.96 34.73
N LEU A 270 -18.57 -7.66 33.79
CA LEU A 270 -20.00 -7.95 33.89
C LEU A 270 -20.32 -8.91 35.07
N LEU A 271 -19.46 -9.90 35.33
CA LEU A 271 -19.55 -10.77 36.51
C LEU A 271 -19.42 -9.96 37.82
N ASP A 272 -18.43 -9.06 37.89
CA ASP A 272 -18.18 -8.18 39.03
C ASP A 272 -19.37 -7.23 39.30
N MET A 273 -20.10 -6.84 38.26
CA MET A 273 -21.34 -6.04 38.33
C MET A 273 -22.56 -6.87 38.71
N GLY A 274 -22.44 -8.20 38.88
CA GLY A 274 -23.52 -9.10 39.23
C GLY A 274 -24.52 -9.41 38.12
N ILE A 275 -24.12 -9.20 36.86
CA ILE A 275 -24.95 -9.51 35.67
C ILE A 275 -25.13 -11.04 35.57
N PRO A 276 -26.36 -11.53 35.29
CA PRO A 276 -26.63 -12.96 35.12
C PRO A 276 -25.83 -13.59 33.97
N ILE A 277 -25.39 -14.84 34.18
CA ILE A 277 -24.51 -15.54 33.19
C ILE A 277 -25.16 -15.62 31.82
N ASN A 278 -26.47 -15.85 31.71
CA ASN A 278 -27.18 -15.87 30.43
C ASN A 278 -27.13 -14.54 29.67
N GLU A 279 -27.12 -13.42 30.37
CA GLU A 279 -26.94 -12.10 29.74
C GLU A 279 -25.51 -11.86 29.31
N ILE A 280 -24.53 -12.34 30.08
CA ILE A 280 -23.11 -12.27 29.73
C ILE A 280 -22.83 -13.12 28.48
N ILE A 281 -23.43 -14.31 28.36
CA ILE A 281 -23.38 -15.14 27.13
C ILE A 281 -23.84 -14.34 25.91
N LEU A 282 -25.00 -13.68 26.02
CA LEU A 282 -25.57 -12.88 24.94
C LEU A 282 -24.69 -11.67 24.60
N ALA A 283 -24.07 -11.03 25.57
CA ALA A 283 -23.25 -9.84 25.39
C ALA A 283 -21.85 -10.14 24.84
N THR A 284 -21.28 -11.30 25.16
CA THR A 284 -19.88 -11.63 24.84
C THR A 284 -19.70 -12.71 23.78
N GLY A 285 -20.73 -13.54 23.56
CA GLY A 285 -20.67 -14.73 22.70
C GLY A 285 -19.87 -15.90 23.32
N LEU A 286 -19.39 -15.77 24.57
CA LEU A 286 -18.73 -16.85 25.28
C LEU A 286 -19.71 -17.93 25.69
N SER A 287 -19.28 -19.18 25.76
CA SER A 287 -20.04 -20.28 26.31
C SER A 287 -20.15 -20.16 27.84
N GLU A 288 -21.16 -20.81 28.41
CA GLU A 288 -21.35 -20.86 29.87
C GLU A 288 -20.11 -21.39 30.60
N ASN A 289 -19.47 -22.44 30.04
CA ASN A 289 -18.26 -23.01 30.61
C ASN A 289 -17.09 -22.03 30.64
N GLU A 290 -16.91 -21.23 29.60
CA GLU A 290 -15.86 -20.21 29.55
C GLU A 290 -16.11 -19.12 30.58
N ILE A 291 -17.37 -18.68 30.76
CA ILE A 291 -17.73 -17.68 31.78
C ILE A 291 -17.55 -18.23 33.20
N LEU A 292 -17.90 -19.49 33.43
CA LEU A 292 -17.66 -20.14 34.72
C LEU A 292 -16.18 -20.29 35.03
N ASN A 293 -15.35 -20.60 34.02
CA ASN A 293 -13.90 -20.63 34.18
C ASN A 293 -13.34 -19.26 34.53
N ILE A 294 -13.80 -18.19 33.86
CA ILE A 294 -13.41 -16.81 34.18
C ILE A 294 -13.81 -16.50 35.64
N LYS A 295 -15.05 -16.85 36.05
CA LYS A 295 -15.54 -16.62 37.41
C LYS A 295 -14.70 -17.31 38.47
N ASN A 296 -14.24 -18.54 38.21
CA ASN A 296 -13.42 -19.32 39.15
C ASN A 296 -11.96 -18.82 39.25
N ASN A 297 -11.52 -17.99 38.30
CA ASN A 297 -10.18 -17.40 38.25
C ASN A 297 -10.15 -15.92 38.67
N ILE A 298 -11.27 -15.39 39.18
CA ILE A 298 -11.38 -14.09 39.83
C ILE A 298 -11.12 -14.27 41.33
#